data_946a788e5d35e573bec682173394a914
#
_entry.id   946a788e5d35e573bec682173394a914
#
_cell.length_a   1.000
_cell.length_b   1.000
_cell.length_c   1.000
_cell.angle_alpha   90.00
_cell.angle_beta   90.00
_cell.angle_gamma   90.00
#
_symmetry.space_group_name_H-M   'P 1'
#
loop_
_entity.id
_entity.type
_entity.pdbx_description
1 polymer ?
#
loop_
_entity_poly.entity_id
_entity_poly.type
_entity_poly.pdbx_seq_one_letter_code
_entity_poly.pdbx_strand_id
1 'polypeptide(L)' 'MPTWKELKKFCEKDDWELYKTTDHFFYRKYMNDGILKRTKVSISSKEIPKFLWKNILDKQLQVTIEYFNKVK' A
#
# COMPACT_ATOMS: atom_id res chain seq x y z
N MET A 1 -1.42 11.16 9.86
CA MET A 1 -1.79 9.83 9.34
C MET A 1 -1.84 9.87 7.83
N PRO A 2 -1.38 8.83 7.11
CA PRO A 2 -1.46 8.85 5.66
C PRO A 2 -2.90 8.71 5.18
N THR A 3 -3.13 9.21 3.98
CA THR A 3 -4.43 9.06 3.32
C THR A 3 -4.36 7.87 2.38
N TRP A 4 -5.54 7.41 1.93
CA TRP A 4 -5.62 6.35 0.93
C TRP A 4 -4.94 6.78 -0.37
N LYS A 5 -5.01 8.06 -0.72
CA LYS A 5 -4.33 8.60 -1.90
C LYS A 5 -2.82 8.47 -1.78
N GLU A 6 -2.27 8.72 -0.60
CA GLU A 6 -0.84 8.59 -0.38
C GLU A 6 -0.39 7.14 -0.49
N LEU A 7 -1.20 6.19 0.02
CA LEU A 7 -0.90 4.77 -0.12
C LEU A 7 -0.90 4.35 -1.59
N LYS A 8 -1.90 4.81 -2.36
CA LYS A 8 -1.96 4.53 -3.79
C LYS A 8 -0.72 5.07 -4.50
N LYS A 9 -0.32 6.29 -4.18
CA LYS A 9 0.85 6.92 -4.76
C LYS A 9 2.12 6.15 -4.42
N PHE A 10 2.24 5.69 -3.17
CA PHE A 10 3.36 4.84 -2.77
C PHE A 10 3.42 3.58 -3.61
N CYS A 11 2.31 2.89 -3.78
CA CYS A 11 2.28 1.66 -4.57
C CYS A 11 2.71 1.92 -6.01
N GLU A 12 2.27 3.01 -6.59
CA GLU A 12 2.65 3.36 -7.96
C GLU A 12 4.14 3.65 -8.09
N LYS A 13 4.71 4.34 -7.11
CA LYS A 13 6.14 4.69 -7.12
C LYS A 13 7.05 3.53 -6.74
N ASP A 14 6.55 2.59 -5.95
CA ASP A 14 7.31 1.43 -5.47
C ASP A 14 7.12 0.21 -6.37
N ASP A 15 6.64 0.40 -7.59
CA ASP A 15 6.51 -0.64 -8.61
C ASP A 15 5.55 -1.76 -8.24
N TRP A 16 4.50 -1.46 -7.47
CA TRP A 16 3.44 -2.41 -7.22
C TRP A 16 2.54 -2.51 -8.46
N GLU A 17 2.08 -3.71 -8.75
CA GLU A 17 1.20 -3.95 -9.89
C GLU A 17 -0.26 -3.80 -9.48
N LEU A 18 -1.01 -2.95 -10.20
CA LEU A 18 -2.46 -2.86 -10.04
C LEU A 18 -3.06 -4.01 -10.85
N TYR A 19 -3.51 -5.06 -10.17
CA TYR A 19 -3.99 -6.26 -10.85
C TYR A 19 -5.51 -6.40 -10.86
N LYS A 20 -6.22 -5.57 -10.09
CA LYS A 20 -7.67 -5.63 -10.02
C LYS A 20 -8.23 -4.29 -9.59
N THR A 21 -9.31 -3.85 -10.21
CA THR A 21 -10.02 -2.63 -9.82
C THR A 21 -11.52 -2.95 -9.76
N THR A 22 -12.09 -2.80 -8.57
CA THR A 22 -13.53 -2.92 -8.36
C THR A 22 -13.97 -1.67 -7.60
N ASP A 23 -14.55 -1.85 -6.41
CA ASP A 23 -14.78 -0.75 -5.48
C ASP A 23 -13.50 -0.35 -4.70
N HIS A 24 -12.40 -1.10 -4.93
CA HIS A 24 -11.09 -0.83 -4.35
C HIS A 24 -10.02 -1.07 -5.41
N PHE A 25 -8.82 -0.52 -5.17
CA PHE A 25 -7.65 -0.82 -5.99
C PHE A 25 -6.87 -1.92 -5.30
N PHE A 26 -6.54 -2.98 -6.04
CA PHE A 26 -5.78 -4.12 -5.52
C PHE A 26 -4.40 -4.12 -6.13
N TYR A 27 -3.37 -4.01 -5.28
CA TYR A 27 -1.97 -3.98 -5.70
C TYR A 27 -1.25 -5.20 -5.20
N ARG A 28 -0.28 -5.66 -5.99
CA ARG A 28 0.59 -6.77 -5.59
C ARG A 28 2.02 -6.48 -6.03
N LYS A 29 2.97 -7.12 -5.34
CA LYS A 29 4.39 -6.99 -5.68
C LYS A 29 5.09 -8.30 -5.38
N TYR A 30 5.80 -8.83 -6.40
CA TYR A 30 6.65 -9.99 -6.23
C TYR A 30 8.02 -9.54 -5.75
N MET A 31 8.50 -10.14 -4.68
CA MET A 31 9.82 -9.85 -4.13
C MET A 31 10.86 -10.78 -4.75
N ASN A 32 12.14 -10.44 -4.60
CA ASN A 32 13.23 -11.23 -5.18
C ASN A 32 13.31 -12.65 -4.64
N ASP A 33 12.80 -12.88 -3.43
CA ASP A 33 12.77 -14.20 -2.80
C ASP A 33 11.54 -15.02 -3.21
N GLY A 34 10.74 -14.51 -4.12
CA GLY A 34 9.53 -15.18 -4.59
C GLY A 34 8.29 -14.95 -3.74
N ILE A 35 8.40 -14.18 -2.67
CA ILE A 35 7.25 -13.86 -1.82
C ILE A 35 6.38 -12.82 -2.51
N LEU A 36 5.07 -13.08 -2.53
CA LEU A 36 4.08 -12.15 -3.08
C LEU A 36 3.48 -11.30 -1.97
N LYS A 37 3.63 -10.00 -2.08
CA LYS A 37 2.96 -9.04 -1.19
C LYS A 37 1.70 -8.52 -1.87
N ARG A 38 0.65 -8.31 -1.09
CA ARG A 38 -0.61 -7.75 -1.59
C ARG A 38 -1.13 -6.69 -0.63
N THR A 39 -1.76 -5.68 -1.21
CA THR A 39 -2.44 -4.65 -0.41
C THR A 39 -3.68 -4.19 -1.16
N LYS A 40 -4.61 -3.58 -0.42
CA LYS A 40 -5.85 -3.05 -0.96
C LYS A 40 -5.95 -1.58 -0.59
N VAL A 41 -6.25 -0.75 -1.58
CA VAL A 41 -6.37 0.70 -1.40
C VAL A 41 -7.82 1.11 -1.61
N SER A 42 -8.41 1.72 -0.60
CA SER A 42 -9.79 2.21 -0.69
C SER A 42 -9.88 3.40 -1.64
N ILE A 43 -10.98 3.47 -2.39
CA ILE A 43 -11.29 4.62 -3.22
C ILE A 43 -11.92 5.69 -2.33
N SER A 44 -11.08 6.44 -1.64
CA SER A 44 -11.51 7.44 -0.67
C SER A 44 -10.44 8.50 -0.55
N SER A 45 -10.84 9.75 -0.27
CA SER A 45 -9.91 10.83 0.02
C SER A 45 -9.61 10.96 1.51
N LYS A 46 -10.15 10.08 2.33
CA LYS A 46 -10.02 10.15 3.79
C LYS A 46 -8.69 9.58 4.25
N GLU A 47 -8.38 9.83 5.52
CA GLU A 47 -7.22 9.25 6.16
C GLU A 47 -7.46 7.77 6.47
N ILE A 48 -6.37 7.00 6.44
CA ILE A 48 -6.41 5.59 6.83
C ILE A 48 -6.52 5.53 8.36
N PRO A 49 -7.48 4.78 8.92
CA PRO A 49 -7.56 4.63 10.37
C PRO A 49 -6.24 4.11 10.94
N LYS A 50 -5.87 4.62 12.10
CA LYS A 50 -4.56 4.35 12.70
C LYS A 50 -4.27 2.85 12.86
N PHE A 51 -5.24 2.10 13.40
CA PHE A 51 -5.02 0.66 13.61
C PHE A 51 -4.90 -0.09 12.29
N LEU A 52 -5.63 0.33 11.29
CA LEU A 52 -5.57 -0.28 9.96
C LEU A 52 -4.26 0.06 9.27
N TRP A 53 -3.79 1.29 9.43
CA TRP A 53 -2.52 1.73 8.85
C TRP A 53 -1.35 0.90 9.38
N LYS A 54 -1.33 0.65 10.68
CA LYS A 54 -0.28 -0.16 11.27
C LYS A 54 -0.26 -1.57 10.68
N ASN A 55 -1.45 -2.17 10.52
CA ASN A 55 -1.56 -3.49 9.91
C ASN A 55 -1.10 -3.47 8.45
N ILE A 56 -1.49 -2.45 7.69
CA ILE A 56 -1.07 -2.32 6.29
C ILE A 56 0.46 -2.22 6.21
N LEU A 57 1.05 -1.37 7.02
CA LEU A 57 2.49 -1.14 6.98
C LEU A 57 3.27 -2.39 7.37
N ASP A 58 2.87 -3.05 8.45
CA ASP A 58 3.62 -4.18 9.02
C ASP A 58 3.34 -5.50 8.33
N LYS A 59 2.10 -5.74 7.91
CA LYS A 59 1.66 -7.04 7.39
C LYS A 59 1.54 -7.10 5.89
N GLN A 60 1.12 -6.00 5.26
CA GLN A 60 0.90 -5.99 3.82
C GLN A 60 2.08 -5.43 3.06
N LEU A 61 2.49 -4.20 3.35
CA LEU A 61 3.63 -3.58 2.67
C LEU A 61 4.95 -4.13 3.19
N GLN A 62 5.04 -4.44 4.48
CA GLN A 62 6.25 -4.96 5.13
C GLN A 62 7.44 -4.02 4.91
N VAL A 63 7.21 -2.73 5.13
CA VAL A 63 8.24 -1.70 5.02
C VAL A 63 8.22 -0.83 6.27
N THR A 64 9.30 -0.06 6.47
CA THR A 64 9.34 0.89 7.56
C THR A 64 8.58 2.15 7.20
N ILE A 65 8.19 2.92 8.23
CA ILE A 65 7.51 4.19 7.99
C ILE A 65 8.45 5.17 7.27
N GLU A 66 9.74 5.09 7.54
CA GLU A 66 10.75 5.93 6.89
C GLU A 66 10.80 5.63 5.40
N TYR A 67 10.79 4.36 5.02
CA TYR A 67 10.79 3.96 3.61
C TYR A 67 9.52 4.45 2.92
N PHE A 68 8.37 4.27 3.57
CA PHE A 68 7.10 4.74 3.03
C PHE A 68 7.12 6.23 2.76
N ASN A 69 7.59 7.01 3.73
CA ASN A 69 7.65 8.47 3.60
C ASN A 69 8.65 8.91 2.52
N LYS A 70 9.69 8.12 2.31
CA LYS A 70 10.70 8.42 1.29
C LYS A 70 10.16 8.22 -0.11
N VAL A 71 9.34 7.20 -0.30
CA VAL A 71 8.86 6.79 -1.64
C VAL A 71 7.60 7.55 -2.07
N LYS A 72 6.67 7.76 -1.15
CA LYS A 72 5.35 8.30 -1.48
C LYS A 72 5.36 9.65 -2.22
#